data_92cf36b462055b06249fe2e6fbee5168
#
_entry.id   92cf36b462055b06249fe2e6fbee5168
#
_cell.length_a   1.000
_cell.length_b   1.000
_cell.length_c   1.000
_cell.angle_alpha   90.00
_cell.angle_beta   90.00
_cell.angle_gamma   90.00
#
_symmetry.space_group_name_H-M   'P 1'
#
loop_
_entity.id
_entity.type
_entity.pdbx_description
1 polymer ?
#
loop_
_entity_poly.entity_id
_entity_poly.type
_entity_poly.pdbx_seq_one_letter_code
_entity_poly.pdbx_strand_id
1 'polypeptide(L)'
;YDVQLFGGGVLHKGKIAEMATGEGKTLVATLPVFLNALTGNGVHVVTVNDYLAKRDSEWMGPLYMFHGLSVDCIDKHQPNSDARRKAYLADITFGTNNEFGFDYLRDNMAISPKDLVQRQHNYAIVDEVDSVLIDDARTPLIISGPVPKGDDQLFEQLRPQVERLVEAQKKLATQYLADAKRLIASNDKKDQEEGFLAL
;
A
#
# COMPACT_ATOMS: atom_id res chain seq x y z
N TYR A 1 19.36 -21.79 -1.60
CA TYR A 1 20.30 -21.78 -0.47
C TYR A 1 19.58 -22.21 0.81
N ASP A 2 20.33 -22.79 1.77
CA ASP A 2 19.77 -23.29 3.04
C ASP A 2 19.01 -22.19 3.82
N VAL A 3 19.50 -20.96 3.80
CA VAL A 3 18.84 -19.82 4.44
C VAL A 3 17.44 -19.57 3.88
N GLN A 4 17.22 -19.82 2.61
CA GLN A 4 15.91 -19.66 1.95
C GLN A 4 14.93 -20.75 2.39
N LEU A 5 15.38 -21.98 2.49
CA LEU A 5 14.57 -23.09 3.01
C LEU A 5 14.23 -22.88 4.49
N PHE A 6 15.19 -22.41 5.27
CA PHE A 6 14.97 -22.07 6.67
C PHE A 6 13.94 -20.95 6.83
N GLY A 7 14.09 -19.86 6.06
CA GLY A 7 13.14 -18.74 6.05
C GLY A 7 11.72 -19.17 5.67
N GLY A 8 11.57 -20.01 4.64
CA GLY A 8 10.28 -20.59 4.25
C GLY A 8 9.63 -21.41 5.36
N GLY A 9 10.41 -22.22 6.08
CA GLY A 9 9.94 -22.98 7.22
C GLY A 9 9.52 -22.12 8.42
N VAL A 10 10.19 -20.98 8.64
CA VAL A 10 9.84 -20.00 9.69
C VAL A 10 8.49 -19.36 9.35
N LEU A 11 8.31 -18.89 8.11
CA LEU A 11 7.08 -18.27 7.64
C LEU A 11 5.88 -19.23 7.69
N HIS A 12 6.08 -20.51 7.29
CA HIS A 12 5.03 -21.52 7.39
C HIS A 12 4.54 -21.73 8.83
N LYS A 13 5.41 -21.58 9.82
CA LYS A 13 5.06 -21.68 11.24
C LYS A 13 4.39 -20.41 11.79
N GLY A 14 4.03 -19.45 10.94
CA GLY A 14 3.39 -18.20 11.35
C GLY A 14 4.31 -17.27 12.15
N LYS A 15 5.60 -17.31 11.86
CA LYS A 15 6.61 -16.46 12.52
C LYS A 15 7.16 -15.42 11.56
N ILE A 16 7.88 -14.45 12.11
CA ILE A 16 8.58 -13.41 11.34
C ILE A 16 9.94 -13.96 10.91
N ALA A 17 10.23 -13.87 9.61
CA ALA A 17 11.53 -14.13 9.03
C ALA A 17 12.17 -12.81 8.60
N GLU A 18 13.20 -12.37 9.33
CA GLU A 18 14.00 -11.21 8.95
C GLU A 18 15.06 -11.67 7.93
N MET A 19 15.06 -11.04 6.75
CA MET A 19 15.99 -11.33 5.68
C MET A 19 16.53 -10.05 5.09
N ALA A 20 17.85 -10.00 4.86
CA ALA A 20 18.50 -8.85 4.27
C ALA A 20 18.08 -8.64 2.79
N THR A 21 18.29 -7.42 2.31
CA THR A 21 18.08 -7.10 0.89
C THR A 21 18.97 -7.98 0.02
N GLY A 22 18.41 -8.56 -1.04
CA GLY A 22 19.15 -9.43 -1.98
C GLY A 22 19.15 -10.93 -1.62
N GLU A 23 18.65 -11.35 -0.46
CA GLU A 23 18.58 -12.76 -0.06
C GLU A 23 17.44 -13.56 -0.73
N GLY A 24 16.66 -12.90 -1.59
CA GLY A 24 15.62 -13.55 -2.38
C GLY A 24 14.31 -13.78 -1.64
N LYS A 25 13.86 -12.83 -0.83
CA LYS A 25 12.59 -12.89 -0.08
C LYS A 25 11.40 -13.36 -0.92
N THR A 26 11.26 -12.83 -2.14
CA THR A 26 10.16 -13.20 -3.05
C THR A 26 10.19 -14.71 -3.38
N LEU A 27 11.38 -15.28 -3.58
CA LEU A 27 11.53 -16.74 -3.83
C LEU A 27 11.25 -17.54 -2.56
N VAL A 28 11.71 -17.08 -1.41
CA VAL A 28 11.46 -17.72 -0.11
C VAL A 28 9.97 -17.82 0.18
N ALA A 29 9.21 -16.78 -0.10
CA ALA A 29 7.76 -16.74 0.09
C ALA A 29 7.03 -17.80 -0.74
N THR A 30 7.60 -18.26 -1.87
CA THR A 30 6.94 -19.28 -2.70
C THR A 30 6.75 -20.61 -1.96
N LEU A 31 7.66 -20.98 -1.07
CA LEU A 31 7.61 -22.25 -0.35
C LEU A 31 6.38 -22.35 0.59
N PRO A 32 6.21 -21.44 1.55
CA PRO A 32 5.04 -21.49 2.44
C PRO A 32 3.74 -21.15 1.71
N VAL A 33 3.76 -20.26 0.68
CA VAL A 33 2.58 -19.97 -0.13
C VAL A 33 2.09 -21.24 -0.82
N PHE A 34 2.97 -21.95 -1.52
CA PHE A 34 2.62 -23.21 -2.18
C PHE A 34 2.05 -24.23 -1.19
N LEU A 35 2.76 -24.48 -0.09
CA LEU A 35 2.36 -25.47 0.90
C LEU A 35 0.98 -25.18 1.50
N ASN A 36 0.71 -23.93 1.85
CA ASN A 36 -0.57 -23.55 2.43
C ASN A 36 -1.70 -23.47 1.38
N ALA A 37 -1.39 -23.17 0.12
CA ALA A 37 -2.37 -23.16 -0.97
C ALA A 37 -2.92 -24.56 -1.29
N LEU A 38 -2.18 -25.62 -1.03
CA LEU A 38 -2.64 -27.02 -1.22
C LEU A 38 -3.88 -27.38 -0.39
N THR A 39 -4.19 -26.59 0.64
CA THR A 39 -5.42 -26.79 1.43
C THR A 39 -6.70 -26.39 0.68
N GLY A 40 -6.59 -25.64 -0.41
CA GLY A 40 -7.72 -25.08 -1.17
C GLY A 40 -8.46 -23.95 -0.45
N ASN A 41 -8.01 -23.55 0.75
CA ASN A 41 -8.67 -22.52 1.56
C ASN A 41 -8.23 -21.09 1.20
N GLY A 42 -7.24 -20.91 0.33
CA GLY A 42 -6.71 -19.63 -0.13
C GLY A 42 -5.57 -19.09 0.71
N VAL A 43 -4.66 -18.47 -0.01
CA VAL A 43 -3.48 -17.79 0.55
C VAL A 43 -3.45 -16.35 0.04
N HIS A 44 -3.31 -15.40 0.94
CA HIS A 44 -3.10 -14.00 0.59
C HIS A 44 -1.62 -13.65 0.66
N VAL A 45 -1.11 -13.02 -0.40
CA VAL A 45 0.24 -12.45 -0.45
C VAL A 45 0.10 -10.94 -0.46
N VAL A 46 0.43 -10.34 0.68
CA VAL A 46 0.21 -8.92 0.95
C VAL A 46 1.50 -8.15 0.75
N THR A 47 1.46 -7.11 -0.07
CA THR A 47 2.57 -6.21 -0.36
C THR A 47 2.22 -4.76 -0.04
N VAL A 48 3.22 -3.87 -0.05
CA VAL A 48 3.02 -2.44 0.30
C VAL A 48 2.52 -1.58 -0.85
N ASN A 49 2.67 -2.02 -2.11
CA ASN A 49 2.20 -1.25 -3.27
C ASN A 49 1.73 -2.13 -4.42
N ASP A 50 0.93 -1.54 -5.31
CA ASP A 50 0.30 -2.22 -6.44
C ASP A 50 1.30 -2.71 -7.50
N TYR A 51 2.42 -2.01 -7.65
CA TYR A 51 3.47 -2.44 -8.57
C TYR A 51 4.06 -3.79 -8.13
N LEU A 52 4.39 -3.93 -6.84
CA LEU A 52 4.93 -5.19 -6.29
C LEU A 52 3.88 -6.30 -6.36
N ALA A 53 2.63 -6.02 -6.01
CA ALA A 53 1.55 -7.01 -6.09
C ALA A 53 1.39 -7.57 -7.52
N LYS A 54 1.36 -6.69 -8.52
CA LYS A 54 1.26 -7.08 -9.93
C LYS A 54 2.50 -7.81 -10.42
N ARG A 55 3.69 -7.24 -10.17
CA ARG A 55 4.98 -7.83 -10.56
C ARG A 55 5.15 -9.25 -10.00
N ASP A 56 4.94 -9.41 -8.70
CA ASP A 56 5.20 -10.69 -8.04
C ASP A 56 4.15 -11.74 -8.42
N SER A 57 2.90 -11.33 -8.64
CA SER A 57 1.87 -12.22 -9.19
C SER A 57 2.21 -12.72 -10.60
N GLU A 58 2.81 -11.88 -11.43
CA GLU A 58 3.20 -12.24 -12.80
C GLU A 58 4.50 -13.04 -12.83
N TRP A 59 5.43 -12.74 -11.94
CA TRP A 59 6.74 -13.38 -11.90
C TRP A 59 6.70 -14.75 -11.23
N MET A 60 6.03 -14.87 -10.09
CA MET A 60 5.92 -16.15 -9.35
C MET A 60 4.69 -16.95 -9.73
N GLY A 61 3.68 -16.34 -10.33
CA GLY A 61 2.46 -17.00 -10.78
C GLY A 61 2.68 -18.24 -11.65
N PRO A 62 3.55 -18.19 -12.68
CA PRO A 62 3.84 -19.36 -13.51
C PRO A 62 4.35 -20.57 -12.73
N LEU A 63 5.12 -20.36 -11.65
CA LEU A 63 5.58 -21.42 -10.78
C LEU A 63 4.41 -22.15 -10.10
N TYR A 64 3.47 -21.42 -9.55
CA TYR A 64 2.29 -21.98 -8.89
C TYR A 64 1.33 -22.64 -9.88
N MET A 65 1.11 -21.99 -11.04
CA MET A 65 0.24 -22.53 -12.09
C MET A 65 0.80 -23.82 -12.70
N PHE A 66 2.14 -23.97 -12.77
CA PHE A 66 2.78 -25.21 -13.19
C PHE A 66 2.39 -26.40 -12.27
N HIS A 67 2.14 -26.12 -11.00
CA HIS A 67 1.67 -27.10 -10.02
C HIS A 67 0.14 -27.20 -9.92
N GLY A 68 -0.59 -26.60 -10.85
CA GLY A 68 -2.06 -26.69 -10.92
C GLY A 68 -2.80 -25.75 -9.98
N LEU A 69 -2.13 -24.78 -9.35
CA LEU A 69 -2.77 -23.79 -8.50
C LEU A 69 -3.19 -22.56 -9.31
N SER A 70 -4.32 -21.97 -8.96
CA SER A 70 -4.81 -20.72 -9.53
C SER A 70 -4.21 -19.51 -8.80
N VAL A 71 -3.85 -18.47 -9.58
CA VAL A 71 -3.22 -17.24 -9.07
C VAL A 71 -3.91 -16.03 -9.66
N ASP A 72 -4.23 -15.04 -8.84
CA ASP A 72 -4.73 -13.76 -9.30
C ASP A 72 -4.23 -12.60 -8.41
N CYS A 73 -4.45 -11.37 -8.87
CA CYS A 73 -4.06 -10.16 -8.17
C CYS A 73 -5.25 -9.18 -8.11
N ILE A 74 -5.70 -8.85 -6.90
CA ILE A 74 -6.87 -7.99 -6.71
C ILE A 74 -6.64 -6.55 -7.21
N ASP A 75 -5.41 -6.05 -7.21
CA ASP A 75 -5.06 -4.72 -7.72
C ASP A 75 -5.22 -4.59 -9.25
N LYS A 76 -5.50 -5.68 -9.96
CA LYS A 76 -5.86 -5.68 -11.39
C LYS A 76 -7.35 -5.51 -11.65
N HIS A 77 -8.18 -5.62 -10.63
CA HIS A 77 -9.63 -5.68 -10.74
C HIS A 77 -10.31 -4.53 -10.00
N GLN A 78 -11.41 -4.03 -10.56
CA GLN A 78 -12.20 -2.98 -9.91
C GLN A 78 -12.85 -3.47 -8.61
N PRO A 79 -12.95 -2.63 -7.59
CA PRO A 79 -13.66 -2.96 -6.36
C PRO A 79 -15.09 -3.44 -6.62
N ASN A 80 -15.59 -4.36 -5.81
CA ASN A 80 -16.94 -4.95 -5.88
C ASN A 80 -17.29 -5.63 -7.20
N SER A 81 -16.33 -5.90 -8.08
CA SER A 81 -16.56 -6.58 -9.36
C SER A 81 -16.58 -8.11 -9.21
N ASP A 82 -17.22 -8.79 -10.15
CA ASP A 82 -17.19 -10.26 -10.23
C ASP A 82 -15.77 -10.79 -10.50
N ALA A 83 -14.95 -10.03 -11.23
CA ALA A 83 -13.54 -10.35 -11.44
C ALA A 83 -12.77 -10.33 -10.12
N ARG A 84 -13.02 -9.35 -9.25
CA ARG A 84 -12.39 -9.26 -7.92
C ARG A 84 -12.84 -10.40 -7.00
N ARG A 85 -14.13 -10.79 -7.03
CA ARG A 85 -14.62 -11.99 -6.34
C ARG A 85 -13.90 -13.26 -6.81
N LYS A 86 -13.73 -13.43 -8.13
CA LYS A 86 -12.98 -14.56 -8.69
C LYS A 86 -11.52 -14.55 -8.24
N ALA A 87 -10.88 -13.38 -8.14
CA ALA A 87 -9.53 -13.26 -7.65
C ALA A 87 -9.38 -13.76 -6.20
N TYR A 88 -10.36 -13.48 -5.34
CA TYR A 88 -10.39 -14.03 -3.96
C TYR A 88 -10.67 -15.54 -3.91
N LEU A 89 -11.27 -16.12 -4.94
CA LEU A 89 -11.49 -17.56 -5.04
C LEU A 89 -10.27 -18.33 -5.58
N ALA A 90 -9.26 -17.63 -6.10
CA ALA A 90 -8.01 -18.24 -6.49
C ALA A 90 -7.30 -18.90 -5.29
N ASP A 91 -6.49 -19.92 -5.54
CA ASP A 91 -5.71 -20.58 -4.49
C ASP A 91 -4.69 -19.61 -3.87
N ILE A 92 -4.17 -18.69 -4.67
CA ILE A 92 -3.22 -17.65 -4.25
C ILE A 92 -3.70 -16.29 -4.78
N THR A 93 -3.92 -15.36 -3.85
CA THR A 93 -4.38 -14.00 -4.15
C THR A 93 -3.32 -13.00 -3.72
N PHE A 94 -2.75 -12.27 -4.69
CA PHE A 94 -1.85 -11.15 -4.44
C PHE A 94 -2.64 -9.84 -4.29
N GLY A 95 -2.12 -8.91 -3.49
CA GLY A 95 -2.69 -7.59 -3.36
C GLY A 95 -1.94 -6.70 -2.40
N THR A 96 -2.29 -5.41 -2.41
CA THR A 96 -1.77 -4.46 -1.43
C THR A 96 -2.53 -4.56 -0.11
N ASN A 97 -1.84 -4.22 0.98
CA ASN A 97 -2.42 -4.14 2.32
C ASN A 97 -3.70 -3.28 2.33
N ASN A 98 -3.66 -2.12 1.65
CA ASN A 98 -4.78 -1.19 1.58
C ASN A 98 -5.99 -1.79 0.85
N GLU A 99 -5.78 -2.45 -0.29
CA GLU A 99 -6.87 -3.06 -1.06
C GLU A 99 -7.53 -4.22 -0.31
N PHE A 100 -6.75 -5.09 0.34
CA PHE A 100 -7.31 -6.11 1.23
C PHE A 100 -8.12 -5.49 2.36
N GLY A 101 -7.60 -4.43 2.98
CA GLY A 101 -8.28 -3.73 4.07
C GLY A 101 -9.55 -3.01 3.60
N PHE A 102 -9.53 -2.34 2.45
CA PHE A 102 -10.72 -1.70 1.88
C PHE A 102 -11.80 -2.71 1.50
N ASP A 103 -11.43 -3.87 0.94
CA ASP A 103 -12.40 -4.92 0.66
C ASP A 103 -13.03 -5.48 1.93
N TYR A 104 -12.21 -5.68 2.98
CA TYR A 104 -12.72 -6.09 4.28
C TYR A 104 -13.73 -5.09 4.85
N LEU A 105 -13.44 -3.78 4.76
CA LEU A 105 -14.36 -2.74 5.22
C LEU A 105 -15.64 -2.72 4.38
N ARG A 106 -15.55 -2.86 3.05
CA ARG A 106 -16.71 -2.93 2.14
C ARG A 106 -17.58 -4.15 2.46
N ASP A 107 -16.97 -5.30 2.68
CA ASP A 107 -17.68 -6.53 3.04
C ASP A 107 -18.41 -6.40 4.37
N ASN A 108 -17.82 -5.70 5.37
CA ASN A 108 -18.50 -5.42 6.63
C ASN A 108 -19.69 -4.45 6.51
N MET A 109 -19.78 -3.69 5.42
CA MET A 109 -20.91 -2.81 5.12
C MET A 109 -21.94 -3.47 4.21
N ALA A 110 -21.67 -4.67 3.70
CA ALA A 110 -22.55 -5.38 2.78
C ALA A 110 -23.87 -5.80 3.50
N ILE A 111 -24.98 -5.58 2.83
CA ILE A 111 -26.32 -5.94 3.35
C ILE A 111 -26.63 -7.41 3.06
N SER A 112 -26.08 -7.96 1.97
CA SER A 112 -26.33 -9.34 1.54
C SER A 112 -25.02 -10.12 1.42
N PRO A 113 -25.01 -11.41 1.82
CA PRO A 113 -23.84 -12.27 1.61
C PRO A 113 -23.39 -12.38 0.15
N LYS A 114 -24.29 -12.10 -0.80
CA LYS A 114 -23.96 -12.10 -2.24
C LYS A 114 -23.07 -10.93 -2.66
N ASP A 115 -23.03 -9.87 -1.86
CA ASP A 115 -22.25 -8.67 -2.13
C ASP A 115 -20.81 -8.79 -1.60
N LEU A 116 -20.52 -9.80 -0.78
CA LEU A 116 -19.20 -10.07 -0.25
C LEU A 116 -18.24 -10.45 -1.39
N VAL A 117 -17.04 -9.90 -1.35
CA VAL A 117 -15.98 -10.21 -2.31
C VAL A 117 -14.95 -11.16 -1.71
N GLN A 118 -14.65 -11.04 -0.42
CA GLN A 118 -13.71 -11.92 0.28
C GLN A 118 -14.37 -13.22 0.72
N ARG A 119 -13.56 -14.27 0.78
CA ARG A 119 -13.93 -15.52 1.46
C ARG A 119 -13.29 -15.57 2.85
N GLN A 120 -13.53 -16.64 3.59
CA GLN A 120 -12.90 -16.87 4.88
C GLN A 120 -11.37 -16.83 4.76
N HIS A 121 -10.73 -16.12 5.66
CA HIS A 121 -9.27 -16.01 5.72
C HIS A 121 -8.67 -17.31 6.26
N ASN A 122 -7.59 -17.77 5.63
CA ASN A 122 -6.90 -18.98 6.02
C ASN A 122 -5.42 -18.72 6.33
N TYR A 123 -4.66 -18.24 5.37
CA TYR A 123 -3.23 -17.97 5.53
C TYR A 123 -2.85 -16.68 4.78
N ALA A 124 -2.00 -15.87 5.40
CA ALA A 124 -1.45 -14.68 4.76
C ALA A 124 0.05 -14.57 5.02
N ILE A 125 0.78 -14.13 3.99
CA ILE A 125 2.15 -13.62 4.11
C ILE A 125 2.09 -12.11 3.91
N VAL A 126 2.69 -11.37 4.83
CA VAL A 126 2.82 -9.91 4.75
C VAL A 126 4.28 -9.58 4.51
N ASP A 127 4.59 -9.03 3.34
CA ASP A 127 5.93 -8.52 3.02
C ASP A 127 6.09 -7.11 3.61
N GLU A 128 7.31 -6.75 3.98
CA GLU A 128 7.63 -5.46 4.61
C GLU A 128 6.69 -5.15 5.80
N VAL A 129 6.57 -6.12 6.69
CA VAL A 129 5.61 -6.09 7.81
C VAL A 129 5.81 -4.91 8.77
N ASP A 130 7.01 -4.39 8.89
CA ASP A 130 7.37 -3.17 9.61
C ASP A 130 6.69 -1.95 9.01
N SER A 131 6.74 -1.78 7.68
CA SER A 131 6.00 -0.71 7.00
C SER A 131 4.49 -0.85 7.22
N VAL A 132 3.93 -2.04 7.06
CA VAL A 132 2.47 -2.26 7.15
C VAL A 132 1.95 -2.13 8.58
N LEU A 133 2.64 -2.71 9.56
CA LEU A 133 2.12 -2.84 10.94
C LEU A 133 2.70 -1.82 11.92
N ILE A 134 3.76 -1.10 11.55
CA ILE A 134 4.40 -0.09 12.40
C ILE A 134 4.27 1.30 11.80
N ASP A 135 4.81 1.53 10.60
CA ASP A 135 4.87 2.87 10.00
C ASP A 135 3.47 3.35 9.60
N ASP A 136 2.70 2.53 8.89
CA ASP A 136 1.35 2.84 8.44
C ASP A 136 0.25 2.53 9.47
N ALA A 137 0.60 1.96 10.62
CA ALA A 137 -0.36 1.51 11.62
C ALA A 137 -1.29 2.63 12.17
N ARG A 138 -0.84 3.88 12.06
CA ARG A 138 -1.63 5.05 12.49
C ARG A 138 -2.47 5.67 11.37
N THR A 139 -2.30 5.22 10.14
CA THR A 139 -3.05 5.73 8.99
C THR A 139 -4.35 4.95 8.85
N PRO A 140 -5.52 5.53 9.20
CA PRO A 140 -6.77 4.81 9.12
C PRO A 140 -7.18 4.58 7.66
N LEU A 141 -7.71 3.42 7.36
CA LEU A 141 -8.43 3.16 6.12
C LEU A 141 -9.83 3.78 6.24
N ILE A 142 -10.12 4.79 5.44
CA ILE A 142 -11.40 5.51 5.50
C ILE A 142 -12.14 5.30 4.18
N ILE A 143 -13.34 4.72 4.26
CA ILE A 143 -14.30 4.72 3.15
C ILE A 143 -15.20 5.93 3.36
N SER A 144 -15.07 6.93 2.48
CA SER A 144 -15.95 8.10 2.46
C SER A 144 -16.77 8.10 1.18
N GLY A 145 -18.06 8.38 1.32
CA GLY A 145 -18.96 8.65 0.19
C GLY A 145 -19.23 10.15 0.06
N PRO A 146 -19.75 10.61 -1.08
CA PRO A 146 -20.22 11.99 -1.19
C PRO A 146 -21.33 12.21 -0.17
N VAL A 147 -21.08 13.11 0.77
CA VAL A 147 -22.12 13.58 1.70
C VAL A 147 -22.99 14.57 0.93
N PRO A 148 -24.34 14.45 0.98
CA PRO A 148 -25.20 15.50 0.45
C PRO A 148 -24.77 16.86 1.04
N LYS A 149 -24.62 17.88 0.19
CA LYS A 149 -24.27 19.23 0.67
C LYS A 149 -25.29 19.64 1.74
N GLY A 150 -24.87 19.65 3.00
CA GLY A 150 -25.62 20.29 4.06
C GLY A 150 -25.58 21.81 3.85
N ASP A 151 -26.65 22.50 4.18
CA ASP A 151 -26.76 23.96 4.02
C ASP A 151 -25.72 24.77 4.83
N ASP A 152 -24.96 24.12 5.72
CA ASP A 152 -23.98 24.74 6.61
C ASP A 152 -22.51 24.66 6.12
N GLN A 153 -22.26 24.38 4.84
CA GLN A 153 -20.87 24.32 4.35
C GLN A 153 -20.33 25.74 4.09
N LEU A 154 -19.51 26.22 5.01
CA LEU A 154 -18.83 27.52 4.95
C LEU A 154 -17.71 27.59 3.88
N PHE A 155 -17.51 26.55 3.07
CA PHE A 155 -16.41 26.50 2.10
C PHE A 155 -16.46 27.65 1.09
N GLU A 156 -17.61 27.91 0.49
CA GLU A 156 -17.79 28.99 -0.48
C GLU A 156 -17.58 30.38 0.16
N GLN A 157 -17.99 30.52 1.42
CA GLN A 157 -17.86 31.81 2.15
C GLN A 157 -16.41 32.03 2.59
N LEU A 158 -15.68 31.00 2.97
CA LEU A 158 -14.30 31.08 3.45
C LEU A 158 -13.27 31.07 2.32
N ARG A 159 -13.62 30.55 1.14
CA ARG A 159 -12.75 30.41 0.00
C ARG A 159 -11.98 31.70 -0.35
N PRO A 160 -12.61 32.88 -0.46
CA PRO A 160 -11.87 34.10 -0.80
C PRO A 160 -10.85 34.51 0.27
N GLN A 161 -11.11 34.18 1.54
CA GLN A 161 -10.19 34.47 2.65
C GLN A 161 -8.98 33.50 2.60
N VAL A 162 -9.22 32.21 2.34
CA VAL A 162 -8.18 31.22 2.18
C VAL A 162 -7.31 31.55 0.96
N GLU A 163 -7.91 31.91 -0.18
CA GLU A 163 -7.17 32.30 -1.38
C GLU A 163 -6.25 33.49 -1.12
N ARG A 164 -6.74 34.56 -0.43
CA ARG A 164 -5.91 35.69 -0.03
C ARG A 164 -4.74 35.28 0.86
N LEU A 165 -4.97 34.39 1.81
CA LEU A 165 -3.93 33.88 2.70
C LEU A 165 -2.86 33.11 1.92
N VAL A 166 -3.28 32.24 1.01
CA VAL A 166 -2.39 31.46 0.15
C VAL A 166 -1.57 32.38 -0.78
N GLU A 167 -2.19 33.42 -1.35
CA GLU A 167 -1.48 34.39 -2.19
C GLU A 167 -0.44 35.19 -1.39
N ALA A 168 -0.81 35.65 -0.18
CA ALA A 168 0.11 36.35 0.71
C ALA A 168 1.31 35.47 1.09
N GLN A 169 1.03 34.20 1.42
CA GLN A 169 2.07 33.22 1.75
C GLN A 169 3.00 32.94 0.56
N LYS A 170 2.45 32.77 -0.64
CA LYS A 170 3.24 32.57 -1.87
C LYS A 170 4.14 33.75 -2.15
N LYS A 171 3.60 34.98 -2.03
CA LYS A 171 4.37 36.20 -2.25
C LYS A 171 5.54 36.31 -1.27
N LEU A 172 5.29 36.04 0.01
CA LEU A 172 6.31 36.08 1.06
C LEU A 172 7.38 34.99 0.83
N ALA A 173 6.98 33.77 0.54
CA ALA A 173 7.91 32.68 0.25
C ALA A 173 8.77 32.96 -0.99
N THR A 174 8.17 33.54 -2.05
CA THR A 174 8.92 33.93 -3.25
C THR A 174 9.96 35.04 -2.95
N GLN A 175 9.61 35.95 -2.06
CA GLN A 175 10.50 37.04 -1.65
C GLN A 175 11.68 36.48 -0.84
N TYR A 176 11.44 35.62 0.14
CA TYR A 176 12.50 34.96 0.90
C TYR A 176 13.42 34.11 0.01
N LEU A 177 12.83 33.37 -0.94
CA LEU A 177 13.62 32.60 -1.89
C LEU A 177 14.51 33.48 -2.77
N ALA A 178 14.02 34.64 -3.20
CA ALA A 178 14.80 35.58 -3.97
C ALA A 178 15.95 36.19 -3.14
N ASP A 179 15.67 36.56 -1.89
CA ASP A 179 16.67 37.09 -0.96
C ASP A 179 17.73 36.02 -0.61
N ALA A 180 17.32 34.80 -0.33
CA ALA A 180 18.24 33.68 -0.09
C ALA A 180 19.16 33.43 -1.29
N LYS A 181 18.61 33.39 -2.51
CA LYS A 181 19.43 33.25 -3.75
C LYS A 181 20.41 34.39 -3.95
N ARG A 182 20.01 35.62 -3.63
CA ARG A 182 20.90 36.80 -3.72
C ARG A 182 22.05 36.70 -2.72
N LEU A 183 21.77 36.29 -1.48
CA LEU A 183 22.78 36.11 -0.43
C LEU A 183 23.77 34.99 -0.79
N ILE A 184 23.27 33.85 -1.30
CA ILE A 184 24.11 32.74 -1.74
C ILE A 184 25.03 33.15 -2.89
N ALA A 185 24.57 34.03 -3.78
CA ALA A 185 25.37 34.55 -4.90
C ALA A 185 26.37 35.65 -4.50
N SER A 186 26.37 36.10 -3.24
CA SER A 186 27.36 37.05 -2.71
C SER A 186 28.75 36.44 -2.62
N ASN A 187 29.79 37.28 -2.74
CA ASN A 187 31.16 36.86 -2.54
C ASN A 187 31.58 36.83 -1.06
N ASP A 188 30.70 37.23 -0.13
CA ASP A 188 30.96 37.20 1.30
C ASP A 188 30.46 35.87 1.90
N LYS A 189 31.37 35.19 2.65
CA LYS A 189 31.04 33.91 3.31
C LYS A 189 29.91 34.00 4.32
N LYS A 190 29.79 35.12 5.05
CA LYS A 190 28.71 35.32 6.00
C LYS A 190 27.36 35.42 5.32
N ASP A 191 27.29 36.16 4.22
CA ASP A 191 26.07 36.27 3.41
C ASP A 191 25.64 34.91 2.84
N GLN A 192 26.63 34.11 2.40
CA GLN A 192 26.35 32.76 1.88
C GLN A 192 25.78 31.83 2.97
N GLU A 193 26.36 31.86 4.16
CA GLU A 193 25.86 31.05 5.29
C GLU A 193 24.43 31.47 5.68
N GLU A 194 24.17 32.79 5.74
CA GLU A 194 22.83 33.32 6.03
C GLU A 194 21.81 32.97 4.92
N GLY A 195 22.24 33.00 3.65
CA GLY A 195 21.43 32.59 2.53
C GLY A 195 21.06 31.11 2.54
N PHE A 196 21.96 30.21 2.96
CA PHE A 196 21.68 28.79 3.12
C PHE A 196 20.76 28.48 4.31
N LEU A 197 20.80 29.29 5.37
CA LEU A 197 19.88 29.16 6.50
C LEU A 197 18.49 29.66 6.20
N ALA A 198 18.33 30.54 5.20
CA ALA A 198 17.05 31.13 4.80
C ALA A 198 16.32 30.31 3.69
N LEU A 199 16.94 29.26 3.15
CA LEU A 199 16.38 28.33 2.15
C LEU A 199 15.60 27.22 2.83
#